data_6e70740657bebe22e22e58cbb8925dbb
#
_entry.id   6e70740657bebe22e22e58cbb8925dbb
#
_cell.length_a   1.000
_cell.length_b   1.000
_cell.length_c   1.000
_cell.angle_alpha   90.00
_cell.angle_beta   90.00
_cell.angle_gamma   90.00
#
_symmetry.space_group_name_H-M   'P 1'
#
loop_
_entity.id
_entity.type
_entity.pdbx_description
1 polymer ?
#
loop_
_entity_poly.entity_id
_entity_poly.type
_entity_poly.pdbx_seq_one_letter_code
_entity_poly.pdbx_strand_id
1 'polypeptide(L)' 'MLFENITILDENLEVKEHQYVLTEGNKITYIGDTCPETKEERYNGNN' A
#
# COMPACT_ATOMS: atom_id res chain seq x y z
N MET A 1 5.97 -7.83 0.80
CA MET A 1 6.57 -6.50 0.77
C MET A 1 5.54 -5.44 1.09
N LEU A 2 5.89 -4.48 1.90
CA LEU A 2 5.00 -3.39 2.25
C LEU A 2 5.39 -2.14 1.45
N PHE A 3 4.47 -1.65 0.66
CA PHE A 3 4.64 -0.35 0.01
C PHE A 3 3.93 0.70 0.85
N GLU A 4 4.64 1.75 1.20
CA GLU A 4 4.06 2.81 2.00
C GLU A 4 4.16 4.14 1.27
N ASN A 5 3.30 5.06 1.65
CA ASN A 5 3.27 6.41 1.09
C ASN A 5 3.14 6.40 -0.44
N ILE A 6 2.15 5.65 -0.92
CA ILE A 6 1.89 5.58 -2.36
C ILE A 6 0.50 6.12 -2.67
N THR A 7 0.36 6.57 -3.90
CA THR A 7 -0.94 7.02 -4.42
C THR A 7 -1.56 5.88 -5.20
N ILE A 8 -2.81 5.59 -4.90
CA ILE A 8 -3.56 4.55 -5.63
C ILE A 8 -4.83 5.14 -6.20
N LEU A 9 -5.37 4.45 -7.19
CA LEU A 9 -6.66 4.78 -7.77
C LEU A 9 -7.61 3.65 -7.39
N ASP A 10 -8.72 4.00 -6.72
CA ASP A 10 -9.65 2.99 -6.28
C ASP A 10 -10.67 2.62 -7.37
N GLU A 11 -11.59 1.72 -7.03
CA GLU A 11 -12.60 1.23 -7.97
C GLU A 11 -13.59 2.30 -8.41
N ASN A 12 -13.68 3.39 -7.66
CA ASN A 12 -14.53 4.53 -7.98
C ASN A 12 -13.78 5.61 -8.75
N LEU A 13 -12.55 5.30 -9.17
CA LEU A 13 -11.66 6.22 -9.87
C LEU A 13 -11.29 7.43 -9.00
N GLU A 14 -11.28 7.26 -7.70
CA GLU A 14 -10.84 8.29 -6.77
C GLU A 14 -9.38 8.07 -6.42
N VAL A 15 -8.64 9.17 -6.38
CA VAL A 15 -7.22 9.14 -6.01
C VAL A 15 -7.10 9.09 -4.50
N LYS A 16 -6.38 8.12 -3.99
CA LYS A 16 -6.09 7.98 -2.57
C LYS A 16 -4.59 8.13 -2.36
N GLU A 17 -4.19 9.15 -1.61
CA GLU A 17 -2.79 9.41 -1.33
C GLU A 17 -2.37 8.81 0.01
N HIS A 18 -1.07 8.62 0.18
CA HIS A 18 -0.48 8.14 1.44
C HIS A 18 -1.07 6.80 1.88
N GLN A 19 -1.20 5.89 0.95
CA GLN A 19 -1.78 4.59 1.22
C GLN A 19 -0.69 3.56 1.47
N TYR A 20 -1.08 2.47 2.12
CA TYR A 20 -0.22 1.32 2.37
C TYR A 20 -0.74 0.14 1.57
N VAL A 21 0.16 -0.55 0.89
CA VAL A 21 -0.17 -1.76 0.15
C VAL A 21 0.79 -2.86 0.59
N LEU A 22 0.25 -3.94 1.12
CA LEU A 22 1.05 -5.08 1.54
C LEU A 22 0.86 -6.21 0.55
N THR A 23 1.97 -6.77 0.09
CA THR A 23 1.95 -7.88 -0.85
C THR A 23 2.65 -9.09 -0.24
N GLU A 24 2.18 -10.28 -0.60
CA GLU A 24 2.84 -11.54 -0.28
C GLU A 24 2.97 -12.33 -1.57
N GLY A 25 4.23 -12.57 -1.97
CA GLY A 25 4.48 -13.18 -3.25
C GLY A 25 3.93 -12.29 -4.35
N ASN A 26 3.00 -12.80 -5.14
CA ASN A 26 2.38 -12.04 -6.22
C ASN A 26 0.94 -11.63 -5.91
N LYS A 27 0.59 -11.62 -4.62
CA LYS A 27 -0.76 -11.24 -4.21
C LYS A 27 -0.73 -10.01 -3.33
N ILE A 28 -1.74 -9.15 -3.49
CA ILE A 28 -1.95 -8.02 -2.60
C ILE A 28 -2.83 -8.50 -1.45
N THR A 29 -2.34 -8.34 -0.22
CA THR A 29 -3.06 -8.83 0.96
C THR A 29 -3.66 -7.72 1.81
N TYR A 30 -3.27 -6.48 1.57
CA TYR A 30 -3.81 -5.35 2.31
C TYR A 30 -3.65 -4.06 1.50
N ILE A 31 -4.69 -3.24 1.54
CA ILE A 31 -4.65 -1.87 1.01
C ILE A 31 -5.42 -1.01 2.00
N GLY A 32 -4.82 0.09 2.44
CA GLY A 32 -5.51 0.98 3.36
C GLY A 32 -4.64 2.18 3.75
N ASP A 33 -5.20 3.03 4.59
CA ASP A 33 -4.52 4.23 5.05
C ASP A 33 -3.89 4.07 6.43
N THR A 34 -3.95 2.87 6.99
CA THR A 34 -3.34 2.55 8.27
C THR A 34 -2.17 1.61 8.04
N CYS A 35 -1.03 1.91 8.66
CA CYS A 35 0.15 1.07 8.53
C CYS A 35 -0.09 -0.30 9.17
N PRO A 36 -0.06 -1.38 8.40
CA PRO A 36 -0.24 -2.71 8.98
C PRO A 36 1.01 -3.16 9.72
N GLU A 37 0.84 -4.00 10.72
CA GLU A 37 1.98 -4.60 11.39
C GLU A 37 2.50 -5.72 10.52
N THR A 38 3.75 -5.60 10.12
CA THR A 38 4.38 -6.60 9.28
C THR A 38 5.88 -6.55 9.45
N LYS A 39 6.52 -7.70 9.23
CA LYS A 39 7.98 -7.80 9.24
C LYS A 39 8.54 -7.75 7.83
N GLU A 40 7.68 -7.57 6.85
CA GLU A 40 8.09 -7.49 5.46
C GLU A 40 8.95 -6.25 5.19
N GLU A 41 9.72 -6.31 4.12
CA GLU A 41 10.48 -5.16 3.69
C GLU A 41 9.55 -4.02 3.31
N ARG A 42 9.99 -2.82 3.58
CA ARG A 42 9.22 -1.62 3.29
C ARG A 42 9.81 -0.88 2.11
N TYR A 43 8.94 -0.39 1.29
CA TYR A 43 9.31 0.48 0.17
C TYR A 43 8.49 1.76 0.26
N ASN A 44 9.16 2.90 0.35
CA ASN A 44 8.47 4.19 0.38
C ASN A 44 8.29 4.67 -1.05
N GLY A 45 7.04 4.85 -1.46
CA GLY A 45 6.73 5.32 -2.80
C GLY A 45 7.04 6.80 -3.03
N ASN A 46 7.33 7.50 -1.96
CA ASN A 46 7.73 8.92 -2.01
C ASN A 46 6.68 9.79 -2.71
N ASN A 47 5.45 9.55 -2.38
CA ASN A 47 4.38 10.28 -3.03
C ASN A 47 3.73 11.26 -2.08
#